data_a56cfecde1ec6293eb186c6be8cb9178
#
_entry.id   a56cfecde1ec6293eb186c6be8cb9178
#
_cell.length_a   1.000
_cell.length_b   1.000
_cell.length_c   1.000
_cell.angle_alpha   90.00
_cell.angle_beta   90.00
_cell.angle_gamma   90.00
#
_symmetry.space_group_name_H-M   'P 1'
#
loop_
_entity.id
_entity.type
_entity.pdbx_description
1 polymer ?
#
loop_
_entity_poly.entity_id
_entity_poly.type
_entity_poly.pdbx_seq_one_letter_code
_entity_poly.pdbx_strand_id
1 'polypeptide(L)'
;MTRAAAGAAASALVLAVGASTALAALAQDAAGVVGGERLGRPDVQVAPLSGAPALPPELTGRSWLVADAATGEVLAARNAHQPMPPASTLKMLFADTVLPKFDRAQEHQVTPAELANLGAGSSLVGVKENLPYRVEDLWRGVFLSSGNDAVHVLAHMNGGLQQTVTEMQARARTLQANDTRVLSPDGYDMDGQVSSAYDLTLFARAGLRNADFRSYCATRTAHFPGGLDKLTGQRTSFDIANTDRLLGKYPGLIGVKNGYTTNAGATFTGAAERGGRTLLVTVMHPEAQGKVYDEAASLLDWGFAAAGKVQPVGQLVADTAAPAAGAATGPAAGPATGAATGQAATAAEAAADSQLPPWSRPPVLSGGGSGLAPAVWTAAVLGSALTALAAARTVARRRTAPVPAPAVAGSPAGRGAAAYRGGATALGGATAVGGRGRRHLARRARAALRSARTRRSRAASGPL
;
A
#
# COMPACT_ATOMS: atom_id res chain seq x y z
N MET A 1 -48.33 -33.96 -32.19
CA MET A 1 -46.84 -34.03 -32.43
C MET A 1 -46.12 -32.77 -32.04
N THR A 2 -46.46 -32.10 -30.91
CA THR A 2 -45.91 -30.72 -30.62
C THR A 2 -45.28 -30.61 -29.20
N ARG A 3 -45.05 -31.71 -28.48
CA ARG A 3 -44.41 -31.67 -27.17
C ARG A 3 -42.94 -32.14 -27.13
N ALA A 4 -42.41 -32.71 -28.21
CA ALA A 4 -41.03 -33.21 -28.24
C ALA A 4 -40.00 -32.16 -28.68
N ALA A 5 -40.41 -31.07 -29.34
CA ALA A 5 -39.49 -30.03 -29.86
C ALA A 5 -39.04 -29.03 -28.78
N ALA A 6 -39.83 -28.79 -27.72
CA ALA A 6 -39.48 -27.82 -26.65
C ALA A 6 -38.38 -28.31 -25.69
N GLY A 7 -38.25 -29.66 -25.51
CA GLY A 7 -37.25 -30.23 -24.63
C GLY A 7 -35.81 -30.23 -25.18
N ALA A 8 -35.65 -30.30 -26.52
CA ALA A 8 -34.36 -30.33 -27.14
C ALA A 8 -33.68 -28.94 -27.19
N ALA A 9 -34.47 -27.86 -27.27
CA ALA A 9 -33.93 -26.47 -27.31
C ALA A 9 -33.42 -26.04 -25.90
N ALA A 10 -34.10 -26.45 -24.81
CA ALA A 10 -33.67 -26.13 -23.44
C ALA A 10 -32.36 -26.86 -23.06
N SER A 11 -32.20 -28.12 -23.46
CA SER A 11 -30.98 -28.89 -23.19
C SER A 11 -29.78 -28.40 -23.96
N ALA A 12 -29.95 -27.92 -25.21
CA ALA A 12 -28.87 -27.34 -26.01
C ALA A 12 -28.38 -25.99 -25.43
N LEU A 13 -29.27 -25.18 -24.85
CA LEU A 13 -28.92 -23.88 -24.24
C LEU A 13 -28.11 -24.06 -22.95
N VAL A 14 -28.45 -25.04 -22.11
CA VAL A 14 -27.73 -25.35 -20.88
C VAL A 14 -26.31 -25.89 -21.18
N LEU A 15 -26.15 -26.71 -22.20
CA LEU A 15 -24.86 -27.23 -22.63
C LEU A 15 -23.97 -26.12 -23.24
N ALA A 16 -24.52 -25.16 -23.98
CA ALA A 16 -23.79 -24.05 -24.57
C ALA A 16 -23.30 -23.05 -23.52
N VAL A 17 -24.07 -22.77 -22.45
CA VAL A 17 -23.64 -21.91 -21.33
C VAL A 17 -22.58 -22.60 -20.49
N GLY A 18 -22.70 -23.90 -20.22
CA GLY A 18 -21.70 -24.68 -19.50
C GLY A 18 -20.35 -24.79 -20.25
N ALA A 19 -20.39 -24.92 -21.58
CA ALA A 19 -19.16 -24.96 -22.41
C ALA A 19 -18.48 -23.60 -22.48
N SER A 20 -19.23 -22.50 -22.51
CA SER A 20 -18.66 -21.14 -22.54
C SER A 20 -17.98 -20.77 -21.21
N THR A 21 -18.53 -21.19 -20.06
CA THR A 21 -17.91 -20.95 -18.76
C THR A 21 -16.66 -21.84 -18.54
N ALA A 22 -16.67 -23.07 -19.05
CA ALA A 22 -15.50 -23.95 -18.99
C ALA A 22 -14.36 -23.47 -19.90
N LEU A 23 -14.66 -22.92 -21.10
CA LEU A 23 -13.65 -22.32 -21.97
C LEU A 23 -13.07 -21.03 -21.38
N ALA A 24 -13.88 -20.21 -20.69
CA ALA A 24 -13.42 -19.02 -20.00
C ALA A 24 -12.51 -19.36 -18.80
N ALA A 25 -12.81 -20.43 -18.07
CA ALA A 25 -11.97 -20.93 -16.98
C ALA A 25 -10.63 -21.48 -17.50
N LEU A 26 -10.66 -22.25 -18.60
CA LEU A 26 -9.44 -22.77 -19.24
C LEU A 26 -8.59 -21.67 -19.89
N ALA A 27 -9.18 -20.56 -20.32
CA ALA A 27 -8.45 -19.41 -20.84
C ALA A 27 -7.80 -18.58 -19.72
N GLN A 28 -8.31 -18.60 -18.50
CA GLN A 28 -7.69 -17.97 -17.34
C GLN A 28 -6.48 -18.80 -16.83
N ASP A 29 -6.52 -20.12 -16.90
CA ASP A 29 -5.39 -20.98 -16.54
C ASP A 29 -4.25 -20.96 -17.59
N ALA A 30 -4.51 -20.47 -18.80
CA ALA A 30 -3.51 -20.31 -19.86
C ALA A 30 -2.75 -18.97 -19.81
N ALA A 31 -3.17 -18.01 -18.98
CA ALA A 31 -2.39 -16.81 -18.70
C ALA A 31 -1.29 -17.18 -17.70
N GLY A 32 -0.07 -17.41 -18.21
CA GLY A 32 1.11 -17.72 -17.39
C GLY A 32 1.31 -16.70 -16.27
N VAL A 33 2.03 -17.09 -15.22
CA VAL A 33 2.34 -16.22 -14.07
C VAL A 33 3.02 -14.94 -14.53
N VAL A 34 2.49 -13.78 -14.13
CA VAL A 34 3.08 -12.48 -14.46
C VAL A 34 4.52 -12.43 -13.98
N GLY A 35 5.43 -12.06 -14.87
CA GLY A 35 6.86 -12.02 -14.55
C GLY A 35 7.58 -13.37 -14.59
N GLY A 36 6.87 -14.46 -14.83
CA GLY A 36 7.45 -15.80 -15.08
C GLY A 36 7.06 -16.88 -14.09
N GLU A 37 6.98 -18.09 -14.57
CA GLU A 37 6.52 -19.30 -13.86
C GLU A 37 7.15 -19.53 -12.48
N ARG A 38 8.44 -19.21 -12.31
CA ARG A 38 9.13 -19.43 -11.03
C ARG A 38 8.61 -18.51 -9.93
N LEU A 39 8.14 -17.31 -10.26
CA LEU A 39 7.60 -16.37 -9.29
C LEU A 39 6.26 -16.82 -8.70
N GLY A 40 5.50 -17.65 -9.43
CA GLY A 40 4.28 -18.29 -8.95
C GLY A 40 4.51 -19.48 -8.02
N ARG A 41 5.74 -19.96 -7.89
CA ARG A 41 6.05 -21.08 -7.01
C ARG A 41 6.13 -20.63 -5.55
N PRO A 42 5.68 -21.45 -4.61
CA PRO A 42 5.84 -21.18 -3.18
C PRO A 42 7.32 -21.22 -2.77
N ASP A 43 7.59 -20.69 -1.58
CA ASP A 43 8.91 -20.66 -0.97
C ASP A 43 9.96 -19.85 -1.73
N VAL A 44 11.23 -20.06 -1.40
CA VAL A 44 12.36 -19.27 -1.88
C VAL A 44 12.73 -19.69 -3.30
N GLN A 45 12.76 -18.72 -4.18
CA GLN A 45 13.23 -18.84 -5.56
C GLN A 45 14.54 -18.06 -5.71
N VAL A 46 15.61 -18.76 -6.00
CA VAL A 46 16.94 -18.22 -6.32
C VAL A 46 17.65 -19.18 -7.29
N ALA A 47 18.47 -18.67 -8.20
CA ALA A 47 19.22 -19.47 -9.15
C ALA A 47 20.71 -19.09 -9.12
N PRO A 48 21.48 -19.57 -8.14
CA PRO A 48 22.88 -19.19 -7.99
C PRO A 48 23.75 -19.78 -9.11
N LEU A 49 24.65 -18.94 -9.61
CA LEU A 49 25.77 -19.34 -10.46
C LEU A 49 27.03 -19.58 -9.61
N SER A 50 28.11 -20.04 -10.24
CA SER A 50 29.38 -20.21 -9.55
C SER A 50 29.85 -18.90 -8.89
N GLY A 51 30.21 -18.95 -7.61
CA GLY A 51 30.64 -17.77 -6.84
C GLY A 51 29.53 -16.83 -6.37
N ALA A 52 28.25 -17.25 -6.48
CA ALA A 52 27.14 -16.51 -5.91
C ALA A 52 27.20 -16.56 -4.37
N PRO A 53 26.92 -15.44 -3.66
CA PRO A 53 26.79 -15.45 -2.22
C PRO A 53 25.53 -16.23 -1.82
N ALA A 54 25.57 -16.90 -0.65
CA ALA A 54 24.39 -17.49 -0.05
C ALA A 54 23.38 -16.42 0.34
N LEU A 55 22.08 -16.72 0.27
CA LEU A 55 21.03 -15.84 0.80
C LEU A 55 21.23 -15.63 2.32
N PRO A 56 20.84 -14.47 2.86
CA PRO A 56 20.84 -14.24 4.30
C PRO A 56 20.04 -15.33 5.03
N PRO A 57 20.57 -15.91 6.12
CA PRO A 57 19.93 -17.07 6.77
C PRO A 57 18.68 -16.72 7.59
N GLU A 58 18.54 -15.46 8.03
CA GLU A 58 17.52 -15.06 9.00
C GLU A 58 16.34 -14.30 8.37
N LEU A 59 15.93 -14.68 7.17
CA LEU A 59 14.77 -14.06 6.50
C LEU A 59 13.48 -14.68 7.01
N THR A 60 12.71 -13.93 7.77
CA THR A 60 11.42 -14.34 8.35
C THR A 60 10.21 -13.78 7.62
N GLY A 61 10.41 -12.82 6.71
CA GLY A 61 9.37 -12.26 5.85
C GLY A 61 8.56 -13.34 5.15
N ARG A 62 7.24 -13.29 5.31
CA ARG A 62 6.34 -14.28 4.67
C ARG A 62 6.39 -14.18 3.15
N SER A 63 6.56 -12.97 2.64
CA SER A 63 6.78 -12.69 1.23
C SER A 63 7.87 -11.62 1.10
N TRP A 64 8.78 -11.79 0.15
CA TRP A 64 9.79 -10.80 -0.18
C TRP A 64 10.32 -10.97 -1.61
N LEU A 65 10.90 -9.91 -2.15
CA LEU A 65 11.46 -9.88 -3.50
C LEU A 65 12.63 -8.90 -3.56
N VAL A 66 13.66 -9.25 -4.35
CA VAL A 66 14.77 -8.36 -4.73
C VAL A 66 14.89 -8.32 -6.23
N ALA A 67 14.92 -7.12 -6.82
CA ALA A 67 15.01 -6.93 -8.26
C ALA A 67 15.91 -5.76 -8.65
N ASP A 68 16.44 -5.80 -9.86
CA ASP A 68 17.12 -4.67 -10.50
C ASP A 68 16.08 -3.72 -11.09
N ALA A 69 16.13 -2.45 -10.69
CA ALA A 69 15.14 -1.46 -11.11
C ALA A 69 15.22 -1.14 -12.62
N ALA A 70 16.44 -1.15 -13.19
CA ALA A 70 16.66 -0.80 -14.58
C ALA A 70 16.25 -1.93 -15.52
N THR A 71 16.81 -3.12 -15.31
CA THR A 71 16.51 -4.28 -16.17
C THR A 71 15.16 -4.91 -15.85
N GLY A 72 14.70 -4.83 -14.59
CA GLY A 72 13.52 -5.52 -14.07
C GLY A 72 13.80 -6.97 -13.67
N GLU A 73 15.04 -7.46 -13.80
CA GLU A 73 15.41 -8.81 -13.41
C GLU A 73 15.16 -9.06 -11.93
N VAL A 74 14.38 -10.08 -11.60
CA VAL A 74 14.17 -10.53 -10.22
C VAL A 74 15.29 -11.48 -9.85
N LEU A 75 16.14 -11.06 -8.90
CA LEU A 75 17.32 -11.82 -8.48
C LEU A 75 16.97 -12.97 -7.54
N ALA A 76 16.03 -12.72 -6.62
CA ALA A 76 15.47 -13.72 -5.72
C ALA A 76 14.11 -13.26 -5.21
N ALA A 77 13.27 -14.22 -4.81
CA ALA A 77 11.97 -13.94 -4.22
C ALA A 77 11.53 -15.10 -3.30
N ARG A 78 10.60 -14.81 -2.40
CA ARG A 78 9.83 -15.78 -1.63
C ARG A 78 8.37 -15.42 -1.74
N ASN A 79 7.52 -16.37 -2.18
CA ASN A 79 6.08 -16.19 -2.26
C ASN A 79 5.70 -14.87 -2.96
N ALA A 80 6.34 -14.56 -4.10
CA ALA A 80 6.30 -13.23 -4.76
C ALA A 80 4.89 -12.73 -5.01
N HIS A 81 3.98 -13.63 -5.40
CA HIS A 81 2.58 -13.36 -5.74
C HIS A 81 1.58 -13.69 -4.62
N GLN A 82 2.06 -13.94 -3.39
CA GLN A 82 1.16 -14.21 -2.26
C GLN A 82 0.36 -12.95 -1.90
N PRO A 83 -0.99 -12.95 -2.03
CA PRO A 83 -1.80 -11.80 -1.63
C PRO A 83 -1.76 -11.61 -0.12
N MET A 84 -1.41 -10.39 0.32
CA MET A 84 -1.31 -10.00 1.73
C MET A 84 -1.75 -8.54 1.90
N PRO A 85 -2.24 -8.13 3.09
CA PRO A 85 -2.53 -6.73 3.34
C PRO A 85 -1.27 -5.88 3.16
N PRO A 86 -1.32 -4.80 2.35
CA PRO A 86 -0.14 -4.00 2.02
C PRO A 86 0.22 -2.97 3.09
N ALA A 87 -0.68 -2.61 3.98
CA ALA A 87 -0.55 -1.43 4.83
C ALA A 87 -0.24 -0.16 3.99
N SER A 88 0.47 0.80 4.58
CA SER A 88 0.81 2.06 3.92
C SER A 88 1.80 1.96 2.75
N THR A 89 2.33 0.77 2.42
CA THR A 89 3.08 0.60 1.16
C THR A 89 2.19 0.78 -0.08
N LEU A 90 0.86 0.61 0.06
CA LEU A 90 -0.11 0.91 -1.01
C LEU A 90 -0.09 2.39 -1.43
N LYS A 91 0.38 3.31 -0.57
CA LYS A 91 0.54 4.73 -0.90
C LYS A 91 1.51 4.99 -2.07
N MET A 92 2.35 4.01 -2.42
CA MET A 92 3.16 4.11 -3.65
C MET A 92 2.28 4.11 -4.90
N LEU A 93 1.27 3.24 -4.95
CA LEU A 93 0.29 3.21 -6.03
C LEU A 93 -0.61 4.47 -6.02
N PHE A 94 -1.01 4.93 -4.82
CA PHE A 94 -1.72 6.21 -4.69
C PHE A 94 -0.91 7.36 -5.29
N ALA A 95 0.37 7.47 -4.93
CA ALA A 95 1.23 8.52 -5.45
C ALA A 95 1.47 8.39 -6.96
N ASP A 96 1.71 7.18 -7.48
CA ASP A 96 1.88 6.95 -8.92
C ASP A 96 0.62 7.31 -9.73
N THR A 97 -0.58 7.24 -9.10
CA THR A 97 -1.86 7.56 -9.71
C THR A 97 -2.20 9.05 -9.65
N VAL A 98 -1.97 9.70 -8.51
CA VAL A 98 -2.53 11.03 -8.22
C VAL A 98 -1.49 12.15 -8.34
N LEU A 99 -0.22 11.87 -8.01
CA LEU A 99 0.84 12.89 -7.99
C LEU A 99 1.00 13.62 -9.35
N PRO A 100 0.93 12.95 -10.51
CA PRO A 100 1.09 13.64 -11.81
C PRO A 100 -0.05 14.61 -12.16
N LYS A 101 -1.16 14.63 -11.40
CA LYS A 101 -2.37 15.39 -11.76
C LYS A 101 -2.39 16.82 -11.23
N PHE A 102 -1.55 17.14 -10.25
CA PHE A 102 -1.56 18.42 -9.58
C PHE A 102 -0.18 19.07 -9.60
N ASP A 103 -0.17 20.38 -9.86
CA ASP A 103 1.05 21.16 -9.68
C ASP A 103 1.45 21.19 -8.20
N ARG A 104 2.73 20.97 -7.93
CA ARG A 104 3.26 20.95 -6.57
C ARG A 104 3.08 22.27 -5.81
N ALA A 105 3.05 23.39 -6.53
CA ALA A 105 2.86 24.73 -5.96
C ALA A 105 1.38 25.10 -5.78
N GLN A 106 0.45 24.32 -6.34
CA GLN A 106 -1.00 24.54 -6.17
C GLN A 106 -1.35 24.55 -4.67
N GLU A 107 -2.16 25.52 -4.27
CA GLU A 107 -2.75 25.57 -2.93
C GLU A 107 -4.16 24.99 -2.94
N HIS A 108 -4.50 24.30 -1.85
CA HIS A 108 -5.82 23.75 -1.62
C HIS A 108 -6.32 24.14 -0.22
N GLN A 109 -7.53 24.68 -0.12
CA GLN A 109 -8.20 24.98 1.13
C GLN A 109 -8.86 23.72 1.67
N VAL A 110 -8.32 23.15 2.73
CA VAL A 110 -8.81 21.90 3.32
C VAL A 110 -10.16 22.13 3.99
N THR A 111 -11.13 21.29 3.66
CA THR A 111 -12.46 21.32 4.27
C THR A 111 -12.59 20.26 5.39
N PRO A 112 -13.50 20.44 6.37
CA PRO A 112 -13.75 19.42 7.39
C PRO A 112 -14.17 18.07 6.83
N ALA A 113 -14.89 18.05 5.68
CA ALA A 113 -15.36 16.84 5.04
C ALA A 113 -14.20 15.95 4.54
N GLU A 114 -13.10 16.55 4.12
CA GLU A 114 -11.90 15.85 3.63
C GLU A 114 -11.13 15.13 4.75
N LEU A 115 -11.28 15.58 5.99
CA LEU A 115 -10.69 14.95 7.15
C LEU A 115 -11.66 14.06 7.95
N ALA A 116 -12.89 13.92 7.46
CA ALA A 116 -13.88 13.04 8.06
C ALA A 116 -13.56 11.56 7.76
N ASN A 117 -14.05 10.67 8.65
CA ASN A 117 -13.99 9.21 8.47
C ASN A 117 -12.56 8.62 8.33
N LEU A 118 -11.56 9.29 8.87
CA LEU A 118 -10.24 8.70 9.04
C LEU A 118 -10.34 7.50 9.99
N GLY A 119 -9.81 6.35 9.58
CA GLY A 119 -9.85 5.13 10.37
C GLY A 119 -9.17 5.30 11.73
N ALA A 120 -9.70 4.68 12.77
CA ALA A 120 -9.12 4.74 14.12
C ALA A 120 -7.67 4.22 14.12
N GLY A 121 -6.74 4.93 14.78
CA GLY A 121 -5.32 4.58 14.81
C GLY A 121 -4.56 4.90 13.53
N SER A 122 -5.16 5.61 12.58
CA SER A 122 -4.49 6.10 11.38
C SER A 122 -3.26 6.94 11.70
N SER A 123 -2.18 6.77 10.93
CA SER A 123 -1.08 7.71 10.93
C SER A 123 -1.55 9.05 10.35
N LEU A 124 -1.27 10.14 11.05
CA LEU A 124 -1.65 11.50 10.64
C LEU A 124 -0.41 12.38 10.60
N VAL A 125 -0.28 13.25 9.59
CA VAL A 125 0.74 14.29 9.61
C VAL A 125 0.27 15.52 10.41
N GLY A 126 -1.03 15.71 10.55
CA GLY A 126 -1.62 16.80 11.33
C GLY A 126 -2.19 17.93 10.48
N VAL A 127 -2.73 17.60 9.31
CA VAL A 127 -3.50 18.53 8.46
C VAL A 127 -4.65 19.14 9.28
N LYS A 128 -4.88 20.45 9.12
CA LYS A 128 -5.94 21.20 9.80
C LYS A 128 -7.01 21.65 8.80
N GLU A 129 -8.25 21.49 9.21
CA GLU A 129 -9.40 22.00 8.47
C GLU A 129 -9.40 23.53 8.37
N ASN A 130 -10.03 24.02 7.33
CA ASN A 130 -10.19 25.45 7.03
C ASN A 130 -8.86 26.23 6.86
N LEU A 131 -7.78 25.53 6.54
CA LEU A 131 -6.47 26.13 6.27
C LEU A 131 -5.95 25.70 4.90
N PRO A 132 -5.23 26.60 4.18
CA PRO A 132 -4.62 26.25 2.89
C PRO A 132 -3.35 25.42 3.09
N TYR A 133 -3.12 24.49 2.18
CA TYR A 133 -1.89 23.68 2.09
C TYR A 133 -1.44 23.63 0.64
N ARG A 134 -0.13 23.71 0.41
CA ARG A 134 0.44 23.42 -0.91
C ARG A 134 0.41 21.90 -1.15
N VAL A 135 0.19 21.52 -2.39
CA VAL A 135 0.20 20.11 -2.80
C VAL A 135 1.51 19.41 -2.41
N GLU A 136 2.65 20.11 -2.56
CA GLU A 136 3.94 19.53 -2.13
C GLU A 136 4.03 19.24 -0.63
N ASP A 137 3.40 20.04 0.23
CA ASP A 137 3.40 19.80 1.67
C ASP A 137 2.52 18.59 2.02
N LEU A 138 1.37 18.45 1.36
CA LEU A 138 0.54 17.25 1.50
C LEU A 138 1.31 16.00 1.09
N TRP A 139 2.04 16.01 -0.04
CA TRP A 139 2.87 14.88 -0.45
C TRP A 139 4.02 14.58 0.54
N ARG A 140 4.66 15.60 1.11
CA ARG A 140 5.62 15.41 2.22
C ARG A 140 4.94 14.72 3.40
N GLY A 141 3.71 15.10 3.75
CA GLY A 141 2.90 14.44 4.77
C GLY A 141 2.67 12.96 4.45
N VAL A 142 2.34 12.62 3.20
CA VAL A 142 2.12 11.24 2.74
C VAL A 142 3.39 10.40 2.85
N PHE A 143 4.52 10.90 2.37
CA PHE A 143 5.76 10.11 2.31
C PHE A 143 6.50 10.05 3.65
N LEU A 144 6.64 11.17 4.36
CA LEU A 144 7.44 11.22 5.58
C LEU A 144 6.68 10.65 6.78
N SER A 145 5.45 11.16 7.02
CA SER A 145 4.63 10.79 8.18
C SER A 145 3.62 9.68 7.90
N SER A 146 3.57 9.20 6.64
CA SER A 146 2.54 8.24 6.23
C SER A 146 1.11 8.75 6.47
N GLY A 147 0.88 10.07 6.41
CA GLY A 147 -0.35 10.76 6.83
C GLY A 147 -1.57 10.36 6.00
N ASN A 148 -2.54 9.68 6.61
CA ASN A 148 -3.81 9.35 5.97
C ASN A 148 -4.67 10.60 5.78
N ASP A 149 -4.55 11.60 6.66
CA ASP A 149 -5.17 12.92 6.51
C ASP A 149 -4.73 13.61 5.22
N ALA A 150 -3.45 13.62 4.91
CA ALA A 150 -2.94 14.17 3.66
C ALA A 150 -3.37 13.34 2.43
N VAL A 151 -3.45 12.00 2.55
CA VAL A 151 -4.00 11.13 1.49
C VAL A 151 -5.45 11.46 1.22
N HIS A 152 -6.28 11.64 2.26
CA HIS A 152 -7.69 11.96 2.12
C HIS A 152 -7.90 13.31 1.41
N VAL A 153 -7.17 14.35 1.79
CA VAL A 153 -7.23 15.66 1.11
C VAL A 153 -6.88 15.52 -0.37
N LEU A 154 -5.75 14.91 -0.70
CA LEU A 154 -5.34 14.70 -2.09
C LEU A 154 -6.33 13.84 -2.89
N ALA A 155 -6.93 12.83 -2.26
CA ALA A 155 -7.96 12.00 -2.88
C ALA A 155 -9.25 12.79 -3.13
N HIS A 156 -9.65 13.71 -2.24
CA HIS A 156 -10.79 14.58 -2.47
C HIS A 156 -10.52 15.59 -3.58
N MET A 157 -9.32 16.17 -3.65
CA MET A 157 -8.90 16.97 -4.80
C MET A 157 -9.00 16.18 -6.12
N ASN A 158 -8.77 14.86 -6.08
CA ASN A 158 -8.87 13.96 -7.23
C ASN A 158 -10.32 13.51 -7.54
N GLY A 159 -11.32 14.13 -6.96
CA GLY A 159 -12.74 13.79 -7.18
C GLY A 159 -13.33 12.84 -6.13
N GLY A 160 -12.63 12.61 -5.02
CA GLY A 160 -13.10 11.82 -3.88
C GLY A 160 -12.45 10.45 -3.75
N LEU A 161 -12.66 9.83 -2.58
CA LEU A 161 -12.04 8.54 -2.22
C LEU A 161 -12.40 7.42 -3.21
N GLN A 162 -13.68 7.32 -3.60
CA GLN A 162 -14.16 6.25 -4.47
C GLN A 162 -13.58 6.36 -5.88
N GLN A 163 -13.54 7.56 -6.45
CA GLN A 163 -12.91 7.80 -7.75
C GLN A 163 -11.43 7.45 -7.69
N THR A 164 -10.73 7.90 -6.67
CA THR A 164 -9.30 7.61 -6.47
C THR A 164 -9.03 6.11 -6.38
N VAL A 165 -9.82 5.35 -5.62
CA VAL A 165 -9.73 3.89 -5.54
C VAL A 165 -9.93 3.25 -6.91
N THR A 166 -10.92 3.71 -7.69
CA THR A 166 -11.18 3.21 -9.04
C THR A 166 -9.98 3.45 -9.96
N GLU A 167 -9.39 4.62 -9.92
CA GLU A 167 -8.23 4.99 -10.72
C GLU A 167 -6.96 4.25 -10.29
N MET A 168 -6.73 4.08 -8.98
CA MET A 168 -5.65 3.25 -8.45
C MET A 168 -5.78 1.80 -8.93
N GLN A 169 -7.00 1.23 -8.90
CA GLN A 169 -7.22 -0.13 -9.40
C GLN A 169 -7.00 -0.21 -10.93
N ALA A 170 -7.37 0.81 -11.68
CA ALA A 170 -7.08 0.89 -13.12
C ALA A 170 -5.57 0.98 -13.35
N ARG A 171 -4.87 1.80 -12.56
CA ARG A 171 -3.41 1.93 -12.63
C ARG A 171 -2.69 0.63 -12.29
N ALA A 172 -3.13 -0.10 -11.25
CA ALA A 172 -2.61 -1.41 -10.93
C ALA A 172 -2.70 -2.38 -12.12
N ARG A 173 -3.83 -2.37 -12.85
CA ARG A 173 -3.99 -3.20 -14.06
C ARG A 173 -3.02 -2.82 -15.17
N THR A 174 -2.78 -1.52 -15.43
CA THR A 174 -1.79 -1.10 -16.45
C THR A 174 -0.36 -1.49 -16.08
N LEU A 175 -0.07 -1.58 -14.78
CA LEU A 175 1.19 -2.11 -14.29
C LEU A 175 1.24 -3.64 -14.25
N GLN A 176 0.14 -4.31 -14.64
CA GLN A 176 -0.03 -5.77 -14.55
C GLN A 176 0.12 -6.29 -13.11
N ALA A 177 -0.20 -5.46 -12.13
CA ALA A 177 -0.22 -5.77 -10.70
C ALA A 177 -1.54 -6.49 -10.34
N ASN A 178 -1.63 -7.76 -10.72
CA ASN A 178 -2.87 -8.53 -10.73
C ASN A 178 -3.24 -9.11 -9.35
N ASP A 179 -2.31 -9.12 -8.40
CA ASP A 179 -2.55 -9.56 -7.02
C ASP A 179 -3.14 -8.43 -6.16
N THR A 180 -3.24 -7.21 -6.73
CA THR A 180 -3.66 -6.03 -5.97
C THR A 180 -5.14 -5.76 -6.11
N ARG A 181 -5.82 -5.70 -4.97
CA ARG A 181 -7.19 -5.21 -4.82
C ARG A 181 -7.19 -3.98 -3.93
N VAL A 182 -7.58 -2.83 -4.49
CA VAL A 182 -7.62 -1.54 -3.80
C VAL A 182 -9.03 -1.29 -3.26
N LEU A 183 -9.16 -1.00 -1.96
CA LEU A 183 -10.41 -0.65 -1.31
C LEU A 183 -10.31 0.69 -0.56
N SER A 184 -9.10 1.11 -0.16
CA SER A 184 -8.83 2.44 0.37
C SER A 184 -7.55 3.01 -0.28
N PRO A 185 -7.41 4.34 -0.43
CA PRO A 185 -6.24 4.91 -1.08
C PRO A 185 -5.00 4.92 -0.19
N ASP A 186 -5.15 4.76 1.12
CA ASP A 186 -4.12 4.94 2.14
C ASP A 186 -3.50 3.63 2.66
N GLY A 187 -4.09 2.48 2.30
CA GLY A 187 -3.65 1.17 2.77
C GLY A 187 -4.12 0.81 4.17
N TYR A 188 -5.16 1.49 4.69
CA TYR A 188 -5.82 1.11 5.94
C TYR A 188 -6.41 -0.31 5.84
N ASP A 189 -6.52 -1.02 6.97
CA ASP A 189 -7.08 -2.37 6.99
C ASP A 189 -8.54 -2.39 6.53
N MET A 190 -8.77 -3.00 5.38
CA MET A 190 -10.10 -3.23 4.79
C MET A 190 -10.23 -4.70 4.41
N ASP A 191 -11.38 -5.30 4.70
CA ASP A 191 -11.61 -6.71 4.36
C ASP A 191 -11.47 -6.97 2.86
N GLY A 192 -10.44 -7.72 2.49
CA GLY A 192 -10.12 -8.04 1.12
C GLY A 192 -9.23 -7.04 0.39
N GLN A 193 -8.69 -6.01 1.06
CA GLN A 193 -7.61 -5.19 0.51
C GLN A 193 -6.29 -5.94 0.58
N VAL A 194 -5.72 -6.26 -0.57
CA VAL A 194 -4.50 -7.04 -0.69
C VAL A 194 -3.57 -6.50 -1.76
N SER A 195 -2.31 -6.89 -1.68
CA SER A 195 -1.28 -6.74 -2.70
C SER A 195 -0.26 -7.87 -2.52
N SER A 196 0.81 -7.91 -3.31
CA SER A 196 1.89 -8.87 -3.19
C SER A 196 3.26 -8.18 -3.17
N ALA A 197 4.31 -8.90 -2.79
CA ALA A 197 5.67 -8.34 -2.86
C ALA A 197 6.04 -7.99 -4.30
N TYR A 198 5.57 -8.75 -5.27
CA TYR A 198 5.77 -8.47 -6.69
C TYR A 198 5.10 -7.16 -7.09
N ASP A 199 3.81 -7.01 -6.81
CA ASP A 199 3.03 -5.82 -7.17
C ASP A 199 3.56 -4.55 -6.49
N LEU A 200 3.87 -4.62 -5.18
CA LEU A 200 4.46 -3.50 -4.45
C LEU A 200 5.81 -3.07 -5.04
N THR A 201 6.60 -4.02 -5.55
CA THR A 201 7.86 -3.71 -6.25
C THR A 201 7.61 -3.05 -7.60
N LEU A 202 6.55 -3.45 -8.34
CA LEU A 202 6.11 -2.75 -9.55
C LEU A 202 5.73 -1.30 -9.27
N PHE A 203 4.98 -1.04 -8.18
CA PHE A 203 4.58 0.32 -7.79
C PHE A 203 5.80 1.19 -7.46
N ALA A 204 6.78 0.66 -6.73
CA ALA A 204 8.02 1.37 -6.46
C ALA A 204 8.80 1.68 -7.76
N ARG A 205 8.92 0.68 -8.65
CA ARG A 205 9.60 0.85 -9.95
C ARG A 205 8.95 1.91 -10.82
N ALA A 206 7.62 1.94 -10.87
CA ALA A 206 6.86 2.93 -11.63
C ALA A 206 6.99 4.32 -11.02
N GLY A 207 6.73 4.45 -9.71
CA GLY A 207 6.79 5.73 -9.00
C GLY A 207 8.15 6.40 -9.06
N LEU A 208 9.24 5.64 -8.94
CA LEU A 208 10.62 6.17 -9.00
C LEU A 208 11.00 6.78 -10.35
N ARG A 209 10.23 6.58 -11.41
CA ARG A 209 10.41 7.28 -12.70
C ARG A 209 9.94 8.74 -12.64
N ASN A 210 9.04 9.05 -11.71
CA ASN A 210 8.59 10.41 -11.46
C ASN A 210 9.58 11.13 -10.52
N ALA A 211 10.10 12.27 -10.93
CA ALA A 211 11.12 13.02 -10.19
C ALA A 211 10.60 13.51 -8.82
N ASP A 212 9.35 13.96 -8.75
CA ASP A 212 8.75 14.42 -7.50
C ASP A 212 8.52 13.26 -6.53
N PHE A 213 8.03 12.11 -7.00
CA PHE A 213 7.92 10.89 -6.19
C PHE A 213 9.28 10.52 -5.59
N ARG A 214 10.33 10.46 -6.44
CA ARG A 214 11.69 10.15 -6.00
C ARG A 214 12.20 11.18 -4.98
N SER A 215 11.92 12.46 -5.17
CA SER A 215 12.28 13.53 -4.25
C SER A 215 11.59 13.39 -2.90
N TYR A 216 10.27 13.15 -2.88
CA TYR A 216 9.52 13.04 -1.64
C TYR A 216 9.91 11.80 -0.83
N CYS A 217 10.05 10.63 -1.46
CA CYS A 217 10.43 9.42 -0.72
C CYS A 217 11.87 9.49 -0.17
N ALA A 218 12.78 10.24 -0.82
CA ALA A 218 14.16 10.46 -0.38
C ALA A 218 14.30 11.57 0.67
N THR A 219 13.26 12.36 0.92
CA THR A 219 13.31 13.47 1.88
C THR A 219 13.34 12.93 3.32
N ARG A 220 14.36 13.33 4.10
CA ARG A 220 14.56 12.87 5.47
C ARG A 220 13.74 13.66 6.49
N THR A 221 13.69 14.97 6.34
CA THR A 221 12.98 15.91 7.21
C THR A 221 12.39 17.04 6.39
N ALA A 222 11.28 17.60 6.85
CA ALA A 222 10.67 18.78 6.25
C ALA A 222 9.95 19.61 7.30
N HIS A 223 9.79 20.90 7.05
CA HIS A 223 8.84 21.74 7.80
C HIS A 223 7.44 21.48 7.25
N PHE A 224 6.48 21.26 8.15
CA PHE A 224 5.08 21.03 7.77
C PHE A 224 4.21 22.17 8.34
N PRO A 225 3.29 22.74 7.54
CA PRO A 225 2.41 23.82 8.01
C PRO A 225 1.45 23.30 9.08
N GLY A 226 1.48 23.94 10.25
CA GLY A 226 0.62 23.62 11.39
C GLY A 226 -0.72 24.37 11.39
N GLY A 227 -1.31 24.51 12.58
CA GLY A 227 -2.50 25.31 12.83
C GLY A 227 -2.19 26.78 13.00
N LEU A 228 -3.21 27.55 13.37
CA LEU A 228 -3.04 28.94 13.81
C LEU A 228 -2.66 28.96 15.30
N ASP A 229 -1.68 29.77 15.64
CA ASP A 229 -1.37 30.09 17.02
C ASP A 229 -2.54 30.86 17.64
N LYS A 230 -2.98 30.42 18.80
CA LYS A 230 -4.21 30.96 19.43
C LYS A 230 -4.06 32.40 19.92
N LEU A 231 -2.83 32.85 20.17
CA LEU A 231 -2.57 34.20 20.70
C LEU A 231 -2.30 35.18 19.57
N THR A 232 -1.54 34.78 18.56
CA THR A 232 -1.10 35.68 17.50
C THR A 232 -1.94 35.56 16.24
N GLY A 233 -2.72 34.48 16.07
CA GLY A 233 -3.44 34.16 14.84
C GLY A 233 -2.54 33.78 13.68
N GLN A 234 -1.21 33.69 13.85
CA GLN A 234 -0.27 33.37 12.80
C GLN A 234 -0.20 31.87 12.54
N ARG A 235 0.11 31.51 11.30
CA ARG A 235 0.34 30.10 10.91
C ARG A 235 1.58 29.57 11.61
N THR A 236 1.45 28.45 12.33
CA THR A 236 2.58 27.71 12.88
C THR A 236 3.16 26.74 11.87
N SER A 237 4.35 26.20 12.13
CA SER A 237 4.93 25.07 11.44
C SER A 237 5.66 24.17 12.44
N PHE A 238 5.90 22.93 12.05
CA PHE A 238 6.64 21.95 12.85
C PHE A 238 7.44 21.02 11.93
N ASP A 239 8.45 20.39 12.50
CA ASP A 239 9.29 19.47 11.77
C ASP A 239 8.66 18.08 11.72
N ILE A 240 8.68 17.48 10.53
CA ILE A 240 8.34 16.08 10.30
C ILE A 240 9.56 15.32 9.82
N ALA A 241 9.70 14.07 10.25
CA ALA A 241 10.78 13.18 9.83
C ALA A 241 10.21 11.95 9.13
N ASN A 242 10.96 11.48 8.14
CA ASN A 242 10.58 10.27 7.42
C ASN A 242 10.61 9.05 8.36
N THR A 243 9.54 8.28 8.34
CA THR A 243 9.39 7.07 9.15
C THR A 243 10.19 5.88 8.62
N ASP A 244 10.79 5.98 7.44
CA ASP A 244 11.74 4.99 6.92
C ASP A 244 13.04 5.01 7.74
N ARG A 245 13.25 3.95 8.53
CA ARG A 245 14.37 3.86 9.45
C ARG A 245 15.72 3.61 8.78
N LEU A 246 15.73 3.16 7.54
CA LEU A 246 16.95 2.94 6.75
C LEU A 246 17.41 4.22 6.04
N LEU A 247 16.52 5.17 5.81
CA LEU A 247 16.84 6.39 5.10
C LEU A 247 17.89 7.22 5.84
N GLY A 248 19.02 7.47 5.16
CA GLY A 248 20.19 8.14 5.72
C GLY A 248 21.05 7.28 6.67
N LYS A 249 20.72 5.98 6.85
CA LYS A 249 21.54 5.01 7.58
C LYS A 249 22.09 3.92 6.67
N TYR A 250 21.28 3.39 5.77
CA TYR A 250 21.71 2.40 4.79
C TYR A 250 22.35 3.10 3.59
N PRO A 251 23.61 2.75 3.22
CA PRO A 251 24.32 3.40 2.14
C PRO A 251 23.57 3.29 0.80
N GLY A 252 23.31 4.43 0.17
CA GLY A 252 22.65 4.50 -1.13
C GLY A 252 21.13 4.37 -1.09
N LEU A 253 20.49 4.27 0.08
CA LEU A 253 19.02 4.20 0.13
C LEU A 253 18.39 5.52 -0.33
N ILE A 254 17.43 5.41 -1.24
CA ILE A 254 16.66 6.53 -1.80
C ILE A 254 15.17 6.49 -1.39
N GLY A 255 14.77 5.61 -0.51
CA GLY A 255 13.42 5.40 -0.01
C GLY A 255 13.03 3.92 -0.16
N VAL A 256 11.76 3.54 -0.20
CA VAL A 256 10.59 4.22 -0.78
C VAL A 256 9.48 4.40 0.25
N LYS A 257 8.87 3.30 0.78
CA LYS A 257 7.73 3.39 1.70
C LYS A 257 7.69 2.21 2.68
N ASN A 258 7.41 2.54 3.92
CA ASN A 258 7.11 1.58 4.98
C ASN A 258 5.62 1.57 5.32
N GLY A 259 5.15 0.47 5.92
CA GLY A 259 3.79 0.34 6.40
C GLY A 259 3.71 -0.54 7.66
N TYR A 260 2.67 -0.32 8.44
CA TYR A 260 2.28 -1.18 9.54
C TYR A 260 0.79 -1.03 9.80
N THR A 261 0.08 -2.15 9.87
CA THR A 261 -1.28 -2.26 10.40
C THR A 261 -1.40 -3.53 11.21
N THR A 262 -2.51 -3.71 11.92
CA THR A 262 -2.72 -4.93 12.71
C THR A 262 -2.75 -6.18 11.82
N ASN A 263 -3.41 -6.10 10.65
CA ASN A 263 -3.56 -7.25 9.76
C ASN A 263 -2.31 -7.50 8.91
N ALA A 264 -1.65 -6.43 8.45
CA ALA A 264 -0.46 -6.54 7.60
C ALA A 264 0.80 -6.94 8.38
N GLY A 265 0.89 -6.62 9.68
CA GLY A 265 2.19 -6.55 10.31
C GLY A 265 3.05 -5.45 9.67
N ALA A 266 4.37 -5.57 9.77
CA ALA A 266 5.29 -4.64 9.12
C ALA A 266 5.44 -4.97 7.63
N THR A 267 5.48 -3.92 6.80
CA THR A 267 5.76 -3.98 5.36
C THR A 267 6.78 -2.91 5.01
N PHE A 268 7.66 -3.21 4.07
CA PHE A 268 8.64 -2.24 3.58
C PHE A 268 8.95 -2.49 2.11
N THR A 269 8.94 -1.44 1.33
CA THR A 269 9.51 -1.44 -0.03
C THR A 269 10.61 -0.39 -0.08
N GLY A 270 11.81 -0.82 -0.39
CA GLY A 270 13.01 0.02 -0.45
C GLY A 270 13.65 0.04 -1.83
N ALA A 271 14.39 1.11 -2.10
CA ALA A 271 15.26 1.24 -3.25
C ALA A 271 16.62 1.77 -2.81
N ALA A 272 17.69 1.15 -3.30
CA ALA A 272 19.05 1.59 -3.00
C ALA A 272 19.88 1.63 -4.28
N GLU A 273 20.77 2.65 -4.38
CA GLU A 273 21.65 2.87 -5.52
C GLU A 273 23.11 2.76 -5.08
N ARG A 274 23.87 1.90 -5.75
CA ARG A 274 25.32 1.72 -5.55
C ARG A 274 25.98 1.41 -6.90
N GLY A 275 27.07 2.10 -7.21
CA GLY A 275 27.86 1.84 -8.40
C GLY A 275 27.05 1.93 -9.72
N GLY A 276 26.10 2.84 -9.81
CA GLY A 276 25.23 3.00 -10.98
C GLY A 276 24.12 1.96 -11.13
N ARG A 277 23.97 1.04 -10.16
CA ARG A 277 22.90 0.04 -10.11
C ARG A 277 21.89 0.42 -9.03
N THR A 278 20.60 0.36 -9.36
CA THR A 278 19.51 0.54 -8.41
C THR A 278 18.82 -0.79 -8.17
N LEU A 279 18.79 -1.25 -6.93
CA LEU A 279 18.03 -2.43 -6.52
C LEU A 279 16.75 -2.01 -5.78
N LEU A 280 15.70 -2.78 -6.02
CA LEU A 280 14.43 -2.72 -5.30
C LEU A 280 14.33 -3.91 -4.35
N VAL A 281 13.78 -3.70 -3.17
CA VAL A 281 13.47 -4.75 -2.21
C VAL A 281 12.08 -4.54 -1.65
N THR A 282 11.29 -5.60 -1.53
CA THR A 282 10.04 -5.60 -0.78
C THR A 282 10.09 -6.72 0.24
N VAL A 283 9.70 -6.42 1.50
CA VAL A 283 9.55 -7.39 2.59
C VAL A 283 8.20 -7.19 3.24
N MET A 284 7.45 -8.28 3.39
CA MET A 284 6.11 -8.26 3.97
C MET A 284 6.00 -9.24 5.14
N HIS A 285 5.43 -8.76 6.25
CA HIS A 285 5.03 -9.53 7.41
C HIS A 285 6.15 -10.43 7.98
N PRO A 286 7.31 -9.87 8.40
CA PRO A 286 8.31 -10.62 9.17
C PRO A 286 7.80 -10.93 10.57
N GLU A 287 8.45 -11.86 11.28
CA GLU A 287 8.08 -12.28 12.64
C GLU A 287 7.96 -11.13 13.63
N ALA A 288 8.80 -10.10 13.50
CA ALA A 288 8.80 -8.92 14.36
C ALA A 288 8.86 -7.64 13.54
N GLN A 289 8.17 -6.61 14.01
CA GLN A 289 8.08 -5.32 13.29
C GLN A 289 9.44 -4.71 12.93
N GLY A 290 10.43 -4.80 13.83
CA GLY A 290 11.76 -4.24 13.59
C GLY A 290 12.55 -4.98 12.50
N LYS A 291 12.34 -6.28 12.36
CA LYS A 291 13.06 -7.13 11.40
C LYS A 291 12.83 -6.75 9.94
N VAL A 292 11.74 -6.05 9.61
CA VAL A 292 11.45 -5.63 8.22
C VAL A 292 12.59 -4.80 7.62
N TYR A 293 13.24 -3.97 8.42
CA TYR A 293 14.36 -3.14 7.98
C TYR A 293 15.68 -3.92 7.92
N ASP A 294 15.93 -4.78 8.90
CA ASP A 294 17.14 -5.60 8.95
C ASP A 294 17.17 -6.60 7.79
N GLU A 295 16.01 -7.24 7.51
CA GLU A 295 15.87 -8.17 6.39
C GLU A 295 15.98 -7.45 5.04
N ALA A 296 15.36 -6.27 4.89
CA ALA A 296 15.48 -5.47 3.67
C ALA A 296 16.93 -5.03 3.41
N ALA A 297 17.65 -4.59 4.45
CA ALA A 297 19.06 -4.24 4.35
C ALA A 297 19.91 -5.44 3.93
N SER A 298 19.71 -6.60 4.58
CA SER A 298 20.44 -7.83 4.26
C SER A 298 20.16 -8.34 2.84
N LEU A 299 18.90 -8.25 2.40
CA LEU A 299 18.52 -8.60 1.03
C LEU A 299 19.12 -7.64 -0.02
N LEU A 300 19.19 -6.35 0.27
CA LEU A 300 19.87 -5.38 -0.60
C LEU A 300 21.37 -5.64 -0.67
N ASP A 301 22.04 -5.89 0.46
CA ASP A 301 23.46 -6.23 0.50
C ASP A 301 23.75 -7.50 -0.28
N TRP A 302 22.92 -8.54 -0.08
CA TRP A 302 22.99 -9.77 -0.86
C TRP A 302 22.80 -9.49 -2.36
N GLY A 303 21.77 -8.71 -2.72
CA GLY A 303 21.43 -8.39 -4.11
C GLY A 303 22.59 -7.70 -4.85
N PHE A 304 23.25 -6.72 -4.20
CA PHE A 304 24.44 -6.06 -4.77
C PHE A 304 25.61 -7.03 -4.93
N ALA A 305 25.84 -7.92 -3.98
CA ALA A 305 26.90 -8.93 -4.04
C ALA A 305 26.61 -10.07 -5.07
N ALA A 306 25.33 -10.39 -5.27
CA ALA A 306 24.84 -11.42 -6.15
C ALA A 306 24.66 -10.97 -7.61
N ALA A 307 24.69 -9.68 -7.87
CA ALA A 307 24.50 -9.10 -9.21
C ALA A 307 25.50 -9.71 -10.22
N GLY A 308 24.97 -10.26 -11.32
CA GLY A 308 25.76 -10.98 -12.33
C GLY A 308 26.24 -12.39 -11.91
N LYS A 309 25.89 -12.84 -10.69
CA LYS A 309 26.25 -14.17 -10.15
C LYS A 309 25.01 -15.04 -9.87
N VAL A 310 23.82 -14.57 -10.21
CA VAL A 310 22.59 -15.33 -10.17
C VAL A 310 21.89 -15.21 -11.53
N GLN A 311 21.20 -16.26 -11.95
CA GLN A 311 20.25 -16.15 -13.06
C GLN A 311 18.95 -15.54 -12.52
N PRO A 312 18.31 -14.61 -13.27
CA PRO A 312 17.01 -14.07 -12.88
C PRO A 312 15.98 -15.21 -12.69
N VAL A 313 15.21 -15.13 -11.63
CA VAL A 313 14.11 -16.07 -11.37
C VAL A 313 12.79 -15.59 -11.96
N GLY A 314 12.76 -14.40 -12.49
CA GLY A 314 11.63 -13.77 -13.15
C GLY A 314 11.95 -12.34 -13.57
N GLN A 315 10.92 -11.62 -14.00
CA GLN A 315 11.03 -10.28 -14.56
C GLN A 315 9.93 -9.36 -13.99
N LEU A 316 10.26 -8.17 -13.53
CA LEU A 316 9.28 -7.11 -13.34
C LEU A 316 8.80 -6.63 -14.70
N VAL A 317 7.54 -6.88 -15.01
CA VAL A 317 6.95 -6.55 -16.32
C VAL A 317 6.98 -5.05 -16.61
N ALA A 318 6.88 -4.71 -17.90
CA ALA A 318 6.79 -3.30 -18.30
C ALA A 318 5.40 -2.74 -18.03
N ASP A 319 5.34 -1.43 -17.77
CA ASP A 319 4.11 -0.66 -17.72
C ASP A 319 3.48 -0.61 -19.11
N THR A 320 2.27 -1.11 -19.27
CA THR A 320 1.57 -1.13 -20.57
C THR A 320 1.10 0.27 -21.01
N ALA A 321 1.03 1.23 -20.10
CA ALA A 321 0.71 2.62 -20.42
C ALA A 321 1.97 3.45 -20.77
N ALA A 322 3.18 2.93 -20.50
CA ALA A 322 4.39 3.64 -20.89
C ALA A 322 4.55 3.59 -22.41
N PRO A 323 4.90 4.71 -23.09
CA PRO A 323 5.25 4.67 -24.50
C PRO A 323 6.40 3.67 -24.66
N ALA A 324 6.31 2.78 -25.66
CA ALA A 324 7.37 1.82 -25.96
C ALA A 324 8.68 2.61 -26.06
N ALA A 325 9.66 2.26 -25.22
CA ALA A 325 10.99 2.88 -25.30
C ALA A 325 11.48 2.71 -26.73
N GLY A 326 11.55 3.83 -27.47
CA GLY A 326 11.91 3.83 -28.88
C GLY A 326 13.18 3.04 -29.08
N ALA A 327 13.13 2.06 -29.95
CA ALA A 327 14.33 1.42 -30.47
C ALA A 327 15.25 2.56 -30.96
N ALA A 328 16.40 2.72 -30.32
CA ALA A 328 17.41 3.66 -30.76
C ALA A 328 17.84 3.24 -32.16
N THR A 329 17.22 3.84 -33.18
CA THR A 329 17.74 3.82 -34.54
C THR A 329 19.00 4.66 -34.52
N GLY A 330 20.13 3.98 -34.63
CA GLY A 330 21.44 4.60 -34.76
C GLY A 330 21.45 5.63 -35.92
N PRO A 331 22.30 6.63 -35.86
CA PRO A 331 22.35 7.65 -36.87
C PRO A 331 22.87 7.07 -38.18
N ALA A 332 22.01 7.05 -39.20
CA ALA A 332 22.43 6.85 -40.59
C ALA A 332 23.13 8.13 -41.07
N ALA A 333 24.42 8.01 -41.29
CA ALA A 333 25.20 9.03 -41.97
C ALA A 333 24.78 9.11 -43.45
N GLY A 334 24.35 10.28 -43.90
CA GLY A 334 24.13 10.56 -45.31
C GLY A 334 24.61 11.96 -45.65
N PRO A 335 25.17 12.23 -46.83
CA PRO A 335 26.02 13.39 -47.10
C PRO A 335 25.26 14.66 -47.44
N ALA A 336 25.90 15.76 -47.07
CA ALA A 336 25.54 17.12 -47.41
C ALA A 336 25.71 17.40 -48.91
N THR A 337 24.84 18.20 -49.51
CA THR A 337 25.19 19.24 -50.48
C THR A 337 23.97 20.13 -50.80
N GLY A 338 24.17 21.46 -50.76
CA GLY A 338 23.73 22.38 -51.81
C GLY A 338 22.65 23.40 -51.52
N ALA A 339 23.09 24.59 -51.12
CA ALA A 339 22.73 25.95 -51.65
C ALA A 339 21.26 26.46 -51.61
N ALA A 340 21.14 27.51 -50.83
CA ALA A 340 20.45 28.78 -50.94
C ALA A 340 19.42 29.05 -52.06
N THR A 341 18.26 29.63 -51.70
CA THR A 341 17.84 30.99 -52.08
C THR A 341 16.51 31.32 -51.37
N GLY A 342 16.43 32.59 -50.91
CA GLY A 342 15.31 33.11 -50.14
C GLY A 342 14.07 33.48 -50.98
N GLN A 343 13.01 33.74 -50.30
CA GLN A 343 12.14 34.93 -50.43
C GLN A 343 11.04 34.92 -49.38
N ALA A 344 10.79 36.13 -48.87
CA ALA A 344 9.68 36.44 -47.97
C ALA A 344 8.34 36.52 -48.73
N ALA A 345 7.24 36.20 -48.04
CA ALA A 345 6.01 37.02 -48.03
C ALA A 345 4.83 36.35 -47.31
N THR A 346 4.28 37.10 -46.40
CA THR A 346 2.85 37.41 -46.13
C THR A 346 1.98 36.37 -45.42
N ALA A 347 1.42 36.92 -44.33
CA ALA A 347 0.35 36.38 -43.50
C ALA A 347 -0.93 36.05 -44.30
N ALA A 348 -1.55 34.93 -43.93
CA ALA A 348 -3.00 34.75 -44.09
C ALA A 348 -3.49 33.82 -42.94
N GLU A 349 -4.32 34.38 -42.12
CA GLU A 349 -5.18 33.71 -41.14
C GLU A 349 -6.11 32.73 -41.87
N ALA A 350 -6.11 31.46 -41.44
CA ALA A 350 -7.22 30.56 -41.75
C ALA A 350 -7.37 29.58 -40.57
N ALA A 351 -8.53 29.63 -39.95
CA ALA A 351 -9.02 28.76 -38.88
C ALA A 351 -8.92 27.29 -39.27
N ALA A 352 -8.23 26.51 -38.47
CA ALA A 352 -8.27 25.07 -38.54
C ALA A 352 -9.22 24.54 -37.47
N ASP A 353 -10.35 24.07 -37.93
CA ASP A 353 -11.38 23.32 -37.20
C ASP A 353 -10.80 21.98 -36.78
N SER A 354 -10.46 21.81 -35.49
CA SER A 354 -9.94 20.57 -34.93
C SER A 354 -11.07 19.61 -34.68
N GLN A 355 -11.16 18.59 -35.51
CA GLN A 355 -12.08 17.46 -35.38
C GLN A 355 -11.74 16.63 -34.16
N LEU A 356 -12.61 16.62 -33.14
CA LEU A 356 -12.59 15.70 -32.00
C LEU A 356 -13.12 14.32 -32.41
N PRO A 357 -12.59 13.25 -31.87
CA PRO A 357 -12.99 11.88 -32.20
C PRO A 357 -14.44 11.57 -31.75
N PRO A 358 -15.12 10.59 -32.39
CA PRO A 358 -16.59 10.40 -32.31
C PRO A 358 -17.17 10.03 -30.93
N TRP A 359 -16.36 9.67 -29.95
CA TRP A 359 -16.79 9.27 -28.61
C TRP A 359 -16.91 10.42 -27.59
N SER A 360 -16.61 11.65 -27.95
CA SER A 360 -16.64 12.81 -27.07
C SER A 360 -17.94 13.66 -27.17
N ARG A 361 -18.97 13.19 -27.88
CA ARG A 361 -20.26 13.91 -27.99
C ARG A 361 -21.27 13.31 -27.01
N PRO A 362 -21.90 14.11 -26.12
CA PRO A 362 -23.07 13.67 -25.38
C PRO A 362 -24.25 13.36 -26.31
N PRO A 363 -25.08 12.35 -26.00
CA PRO A 363 -26.21 12.02 -26.85
C PRO A 363 -27.25 13.17 -26.85
N VAL A 364 -27.52 13.72 -28.02
CA VAL A 364 -28.62 14.63 -28.23
C VAL A 364 -29.91 13.81 -28.31
N LEU A 365 -30.79 13.98 -27.33
CA LEU A 365 -32.12 13.39 -27.33
C LEU A 365 -32.99 14.17 -28.35
N SER A 366 -33.10 13.65 -29.56
CA SER A 366 -34.14 14.05 -30.48
C SER A 366 -35.43 13.28 -30.15
N GLY A 367 -36.47 13.99 -29.73
CA GLY A 367 -37.76 13.43 -29.41
C GLY A 367 -38.53 12.93 -30.64
N GLY A 368 -39.24 11.81 -30.42
CA GLY A 368 -40.28 11.36 -31.34
C GLY A 368 -40.52 9.86 -31.25
N GLY A 369 -41.63 9.43 -30.60
CA GLY A 369 -42.22 8.11 -30.86
C GLY A 369 -42.50 7.24 -29.63
N SER A 370 -43.72 7.39 -29.13
CA SER A 370 -44.63 6.38 -28.54
C SER A 370 -44.11 5.24 -27.65
N GLY A 371 -44.36 5.35 -26.37
CA GLY A 371 -45.10 4.48 -25.48
C GLY A 371 -44.59 3.04 -25.24
N LEU A 372 -44.35 2.75 -23.97
CA LEU A 372 -44.38 1.44 -23.26
C LEU A 372 -43.06 0.96 -22.60
N ALA A 373 -42.25 1.83 -22.06
CA ALA A 373 -41.03 1.33 -21.36
C ALA A 373 -40.79 1.71 -19.88
N PRO A 374 -41.58 2.47 -19.12
CA PRO A 374 -41.26 2.69 -17.72
C PRO A 374 -41.85 1.65 -16.75
N ALA A 375 -42.80 0.80 -17.14
CA ALA A 375 -43.48 -0.11 -16.20
C ALA A 375 -42.73 -1.40 -15.91
N VAL A 376 -41.81 -1.85 -16.76
CA VAL A 376 -41.10 -3.12 -16.57
C VAL A 376 -39.90 -2.98 -15.61
N TRP A 377 -39.23 -1.83 -15.58
CA TRP A 377 -38.09 -1.60 -14.70
C TRP A 377 -38.47 -1.33 -13.23
N THR A 378 -39.64 -0.71 -12.99
CA THR A 378 -40.12 -0.50 -11.61
C THR A 378 -40.57 -1.79 -10.94
N ALA A 379 -41.07 -2.76 -11.67
CA ALA A 379 -41.44 -4.06 -11.12
C ALA A 379 -40.20 -4.93 -10.71
N ALA A 380 -39.12 -4.84 -11.47
CA ALA A 380 -37.88 -5.57 -11.17
C ALA A 380 -37.16 -5.00 -9.94
N VAL A 381 -37.15 -3.68 -9.74
CA VAL A 381 -36.53 -3.05 -8.57
C VAL A 381 -37.34 -3.29 -7.29
N LEU A 382 -38.67 -3.25 -7.35
CA LEU A 382 -39.54 -3.55 -6.20
C LEU A 382 -39.50 -5.03 -5.81
N GLY A 383 -39.38 -5.95 -6.75
CA GLY A 383 -39.24 -7.38 -6.49
C GLY A 383 -37.94 -7.72 -5.76
N SER A 384 -36.84 -7.08 -6.14
CA SER A 384 -35.52 -7.27 -5.51
C SER A 384 -35.46 -6.72 -4.09
N ALA A 385 -36.12 -5.59 -3.82
CA ALA A 385 -36.18 -5.00 -2.48
C ALA A 385 -37.00 -5.83 -1.49
N LEU A 386 -38.10 -6.44 -1.96
CA LEU A 386 -38.96 -7.31 -1.12
C LEU A 386 -38.27 -8.62 -0.76
N THR A 387 -37.52 -9.24 -1.65
CA THR A 387 -36.74 -10.46 -1.34
C THR A 387 -35.58 -10.17 -0.38
N ALA A 388 -34.90 -9.03 -0.49
CA ALA A 388 -33.86 -8.63 0.46
C ALA A 388 -34.43 -8.37 1.87
N LEU A 389 -35.62 -7.75 1.96
CA LEU A 389 -36.28 -7.48 3.25
C LEU A 389 -36.79 -8.76 3.92
N ALA A 390 -37.23 -9.76 3.16
CA ALA A 390 -37.61 -11.06 3.67
C ALA A 390 -36.42 -11.87 4.21
N ALA A 391 -35.26 -11.81 3.51
CA ALA A 391 -34.04 -12.45 3.95
C ALA A 391 -33.49 -11.81 5.23
N ALA A 392 -33.53 -10.48 5.33
CA ALA A 392 -33.09 -9.75 6.52
C ALA A 392 -33.95 -10.09 7.76
N ARG A 393 -35.26 -10.23 7.59
CA ARG A 393 -36.17 -10.61 8.67
C ARG A 393 -35.96 -12.07 9.18
N THR A 394 -35.60 -12.99 8.30
CA THR A 394 -35.28 -14.37 8.70
C THR A 394 -33.96 -14.46 9.46
N VAL A 395 -32.96 -13.69 9.09
CA VAL A 395 -31.68 -13.60 9.82
C VAL A 395 -31.86 -12.94 11.18
N ALA A 396 -32.65 -11.86 11.28
CA ALA A 396 -32.95 -11.20 12.54
C ALA A 396 -33.70 -12.11 13.53
N ARG A 397 -34.67 -12.89 13.04
CA ARG A 397 -35.40 -13.87 13.89
C ARG A 397 -34.53 -15.01 14.41
N ARG A 398 -33.46 -15.38 13.71
CA ARG A 398 -32.50 -16.39 14.18
C ARG A 398 -31.55 -15.88 15.26
N ARG A 399 -31.33 -14.55 15.33
CA ARG A 399 -30.45 -13.90 16.32
C ARG A 399 -31.12 -13.59 17.65
N THR A 400 -32.47 -13.65 17.73
CA THR A 400 -33.26 -13.38 18.95
C THR A 400 -33.83 -14.63 19.63
N ALA A 401 -33.44 -15.85 19.22
CA ALA A 401 -33.80 -17.06 19.93
C ALA A 401 -33.01 -17.14 21.26
N PRO A 402 -33.68 -17.30 22.41
CA PRO A 402 -32.97 -17.41 23.69
C PRO A 402 -32.16 -18.70 23.74
N VAL A 403 -30.93 -18.60 24.20
CA VAL A 403 -30.03 -19.72 24.45
C VAL A 403 -30.63 -20.53 25.60
N PRO A 404 -30.86 -21.86 25.48
CA PRO A 404 -31.34 -22.67 26.60
C PRO A 404 -30.26 -22.73 27.69
N ALA A 405 -30.64 -22.48 28.94
CA ALA A 405 -29.77 -22.58 30.11
C ALA A 405 -29.22 -24.02 30.27
N PRO A 406 -27.95 -24.17 30.67
CA PRO A 406 -27.39 -25.50 30.92
C PRO A 406 -28.10 -26.16 32.10
N ALA A 407 -28.53 -27.40 31.91
CA ALA A 407 -29.17 -28.23 32.94
C ALA A 407 -28.18 -28.50 34.08
N VAL A 408 -28.58 -28.12 35.30
CA VAL A 408 -27.87 -28.44 36.53
C VAL A 408 -28.13 -29.93 36.82
N ALA A 409 -27.10 -30.77 36.69
CA ALA A 409 -27.12 -32.15 37.10
C ALA A 409 -27.14 -32.23 38.63
N GLY A 410 -28.20 -32.79 39.17
CA GLY A 410 -28.38 -33.00 40.61
C GLY A 410 -27.38 -33.99 41.19
N SER A 411 -26.82 -33.65 42.34
CA SER A 411 -26.04 -34.55 43.20
C SER A 411 -26.93 -35.62 43.83
N PRO A 412 -26.50 -36.89 43.93
CA PRO A 412 -27.08 -37.85 44.83
C PRO A 412 -26.45 -37.76 46.22
N ALA A 413 -27.31 -37.62 47.22
CA ALA A 413 -26.98 -37.79 48.62
C ALA A 413 -26.84 -39.28 48.97
N GLY A 414 -25.89 -39.63 49.82
CA GLY A 414 -25.95 -40.92 50.50
C GLY A 414 -24.64 -41.42 51.14
N ARG A 415 -24.49 -41.13 52.43
CA ARG A 415 -24.01 -41.99 53.53
C ARG A 415 -22.64 -42.70 53.42
N GLY A 416 -21.83 -42.51 54.46
CA GLY A 416 -20.75 -43.41 54.84
C GLY A 416 -19.70 -42.76 55.73
N ALA A 417 -19.96 -42.74 57.02
CA ALA A 417 -18.94 -42.38 58.06
C ALA A 417 -17.89 -43.48 58.21
N ALA A 418 -16.63 -43.13 58.26
CA ALA A 418 -15.64 -43.91 59.05
C ALA A 418 -14.47 -43.02 59.40
N ALA A 419 -14.26 -42.87 60.66
CA ALA A 419 -13.15 -42.22 61.31
C ALA A 419 -11.86 -43.03 61.12
N TYR A 420 -10.69 -42.33 60.96
CA TYR A 420 -9.45 -42.79 61.55
C TYR A 420 -8.58 -41.61 61.93
N ARG A 421 -8.16 -41.68 63.20
CA ARG A 421 -7.24 -40.78 63.90
C ARG A 421 -5.79 -41.03 63.45
N GLY A 422 -5.00 -40.00 63.59
CA GLY A 422 -3.61 -40.20 64.05
C GLY A 422 -2.56 -39.54 63.20
N GLY A 423 -1.81 -38.67 63.85
CA GLY A 423 -0.40 -38.45 63.54
C GLY A 423 0.03 -37.03 63.30
N ALA A 424 0.20 -36.28 64.36
CA ALA A 424 0.99 -35.04 64.38
C ALA A 424 2.47 -35.37 64.24
N THR A 425 3.20 -34.56 63.47
CA THR A 425 4.57 -34.14 63.86
C THR A 425 4.91 -32.84 63.16
N ALA A 426 5.29 -31.91 63.96
CA ALA A 426 5.84 -30.60 63.69
C ALA A 426 7.31 -30.68 63.24
N LEU A 427 7.74 -29.67 62.57
CA LEU A 427 9.05 -28.96 62.55
C LEU A 427 9.09 -28.18 61.25
N GLY A 428 9.12 -26.86 61.21
CA GLY A 428 10.00 -25.93 61.87
C GLY A 428 10.87 -25.32 60.79
N GLY A 429 10.80 -24.04 60.58
CA GLY A 429 11.81 -23.39 59.74
C GLY A 429 11.34 -22.16 58.98
N ALA A 430 11.17 -21.06 59.67
CA ALA A 430 11.08 -19.72 59.09
C ALA A 430 12.47 -19.25 58.62
N THR A 431 12.56 -18.66 57.44
CA THR A 431 13.58 -17.62 57.22
C THR A 431 13.03 -16.61 56.21
N ALA A 432 12.78 -15.42 56.76
CA ALA A 432 12.59 -14.19 56.01
C ALA A 432 13.96 -13.65 55.55
N VAL A 433 14.06 -13.27 54.28
CA VAL A 433 15.10 -12.34 53.77
C VAL A 433 14.36 -11.45 52.83
N GLY A 434 14.00 -10.21 53.13
CA GLY A 434 14.88 -9.13 53.46
C GLY A 434 15.02 -8.27 52.21
N GLY A 435 14.03 -7.30 51.96
CA GLY A 435 14.10 -6.33 50.89
C GLY A 435 15.26 -5.34 51.04
N ARG A 436 16.16 -5.33 50.11
CA ARG A 436 17.13 -4.24 49.86
C ARG A 436 17.40 -4.11 48.37
N GLY A 437 16.54 -3.38 47.66
CA GLY A 437 16.78 -3.14 46.21
C GLY A 437 16.23 -1.81 45.71
N ARG A 438 15.52 -1.00 46.47
CA ARG A 438 14.87 0.22 46.00
C ARG A 438 15.46 1.56 46.46
N ARG A 439 16.59 1.59 47.14
CA ARG A 439 17.19 2.86 47.65
C ARG A 439 18.46 3.33 46.91
N HIS A 440 18.99 2.60 45.93
CA HIS A 440 20.20 3.02 45.22
C HIS A 440 19.97 3.79 43.91
N LEU A 441 18.77 3.80 43.32
CA LEU A 441 18.46 4.57 42.09
C LEU A 441 18.12 6.03 42.34
N ALA A 442 17.65 6.41 43.53
CA ALA A 442 17.30 7.80 43.86
C ALA A 442 18.51 8.68 44.26
N ARG A 443 19.68 8.10 44.57
CA ARG A 443 20.91 8.87 44.91
C ARG A 443 21.75 9.27 43.69
N ARG A 444 21.66 8.58 42.54
CA ARG A 444 22.42 8.94 41.33
C ARG A 444 21.78 10.07 40.54
N ALA A 445 20.46 10.29 40.64
CA ALA A 445 19.77 11.39 39.94
C ALA A 445 19.99 12.77 40.61
N ARG A 446 20.35 12.85 41.88
CA ARG A 446 20.64 14.10 42.61
C ARG A 446 22.06 14.62 42.46
N ALA A 447 23.01 13.76 42.10
CA ALA A 447 24.40 14.16 41.86
C ALA A 447 24.62 14.81 40.50
N ALA A 448 23.86 14.41 39.47
CA ALA A 448 23.94 14.98 38.11
C ALA A 448 23.39 16.39 37.98
N LEU A 449 22.46 16.80 38.87
CA LEU A 449 21.85 18.13 38.86
C LEU A 449 22.69 19.19 39.58
N ARG A 450 23.67 18.81 40.38
CA ARG A 450 24.57 19.77 41.04
C ARG A 450 25.79 20.16 40.20
N SER A 451 26.23 19.31 39.29
CA SER A 451 27.39 19.61 38.42
C SER A 451 27.04 20.50 37.23
N ALA A 452 25.77 20.59 36.85
CA ALA A 452 25.31 21.49 35.76
C ALA A 452 25.12 22.94 36.19
N ARG A 453 24.95 23.19 37.50
CA ARG A 453 24.76 24.56 38.05
C ARG A 453 26.07 25.31 38.31
N THR A 454 27.18 24.60 38.49
CA THR A 454 28.53 25.20 38.71
C THR A 454 29.33 25.49 37.43
N ARG A 455 28.85 25.02 36.25
CA ARG A 455 29.46 25.40 34.95
C ARG A 455 28.84 26.65 34.27
N ARG A 456 27.69 27.16 34.79
CA ARG A 456 27.06 28.40 34.27
C ARG A 456 27.52 29.69 34.93
N SER A 457 28.23 29.62 36.05
CA SER A 457 28.71 30.82 36.77
C SER A 457 30.18 31.19 36.49
N ARG A 458 30.86 30.47 35.59
CA ARG A 458 32.27 30.79 35.21
C ARG A 458 32.45 31.32 33.77
N ALA A 459 31.37 31.58 33.05
CA ALA A 459 31.41 32.13 31.68
C ALA A 459 30.97 33.61 31.58
N ALA A 460 30.90 34.32 32.68
CA ALA A 460 30.50 35.72 32.72
C ALA A 460 31.50 36.55 33.55
N SER A 461 32.77 36.53 33.23
CA SER A 461 33.77 37.51 33.67
C SER A 461 35.08 37.27 32.89
N GLY A 462 35.24 37.96 31.80
CA GLY A 462 36.49 38.18 31.07
C GLY A 462 36.60 39.68 30.77
N PRO A 463 37.78 40.33 30.93
CA PRO A 463 37.93 41.79 30.98
C PRO A 463 38.03 42.40 29.56
N LEU A 464 37.69 43.68 29.56
CA LEU A 464 37.87 44.76 28.58
C LEU A 464 38.74 44.50 27.39
#